data_00dc4a587a73fb7d40728636ede1bd98
#
_entry.id   00dc4a587a73fb7d40728636ede1bd98
#
_cell.length_a   1.000
_cell.length_b   1.000
_cell.length_c   1.000
_cell.angle_alpha   90.00
_cell.angle_beta   90.00
_cell.angle_gamma   90.00
#
_symmetry.space_group_name_H-M   'P 1'
#
loop_
_entity.id
_entity.type
_entity.pdbx_description
1 polymer ?
#
loop_
_entity_poly.entity_id
_entity_poly.type
_entity_poly.pdbx_seq_one_letter_code
_entity_poly.pdbx_strand_id
1 'polypeptide(L)'
;MVYSKNFTEIDFPNLPKTIRARITKAINERLITDPIKFGKPLRGRLKGYRRIRVSDYRIIYTVNIVKYKVFVATAGHRDTTYEKAKSTLNKL
;
A
#
# COMPACT_ATOMS: atom_id res chain seq x y z
N MET A 1 9.42 6.06 -6.30
CA MET A 1 8.57 5.25 -5.40
C MET A 1 9.44 4.30 -4.59
N VAL A 2 9.14 4.16 -3.32
CA VAL A 2 9.91 3.31 -2.41
C VAL A 2 8.98 2.21 -1.87
N TYR A 3 9.50 0.98 -1.78
CA TYR A 3 8.74 -0.16 -1.27
C TYR A 3 9.39 -0.65 0.02
N SER A 4 8.56 -1.00 1.01
CA SER A 4 9.06 -1.62 2.23
C SER A 4 9.58 -3.03 1.92
N LYS A 5 10.50 -3.53 2.76
CA LYS A 5 10.95 -4.91 2.65
C LYS A 5 9.81 -5.90 2.85
N ASN A 6 8.90 -5.56 3.75
CA ASN A 6 7.72 -6.40 4.00
C ASN A 6 6.89 -6.57 2.72
N PHE A 7 6.69 -5.48 1.97
CA PHE A 7 5.96 -5.54 0.71
C PHE A 7 6.69 -6.39 -0.33
N THR A 8 7.98 -6.12 -0.56
CA THR A 8 8.73 -6.79 -1.64
C THR A 8 9.07 -8.24 -1.33
N GLU A 9 9.36 -8.57 -0.08
CA GLU A 9 9.82 -9.90 0.30
C GLU A 9 8.71 -10.83 0.80
N ILE A 10 7.64 -10.28 1.36
CA ILE A 10 6.57 -11.08 1.97
C ILE A 10 5.25 -10.90 1.25
N ASP A 11 4.74 -9.67 1.19
CA ASP A 11 3.38 -9.44 0.68
C ASP A 11 3.23 -9.77 -0.78
N PHE A 12 4.04 -9.12 -1.61
CA PHE A 12 3.88 -9.22 -3.07
C PHE A 12 4.13 -10.63 -3.60
N PRO A 13 5.21 -11.33 -3.20
CA PRO A 13 5.44 -12.70 -3.67
C PRO A 13 4.33 -13.69 -3.29
N ASN A 14 3.64 -13.43 -2.17
CA ASN A 14 2.59 -14.33 -1.67
C ASN A 14 1.20 -14.02 -2.24
N LEU A 15 1.05 -12.97 -3.02
CA LEU A 15 -0.22 -12.66 -3.67
C LEU A 15 -0.47 -13.59 -4.85
N PRO A 16 -1.73 -13.92 -5.15
CA PRO A 16 -2.06 -14.64 -6.37
C PRO A 16 -1.52 -13.91 -7.60
N LYS A 17 -1.12 -14.66 -8.61
CA LYS A 17 -0.52 -14.10 -9.83
C LYS A 17 -1.37 -13.00 -10.48
N THR A 18 -2.68 -13.24 -10.59
CA THR A 18 -3.60 -12.26 -11.16
C THR A 18 -3.68 -10.99 -10.34
N ILE A 19 -3.60 -11.12 -9.02
CA ILE A 19 -3.62 -9.97 -8.11
C ILE A 19 -2.31 -9.19 -8.20
N ARG A 20 -1.17 -9.87 -8.32
CA ARG A 20 0.12 -9.19 -8.53
C ARG A 20 0.09 -8.29 -9.76
N ALA A 21 -0.47 -8.80 -10.86
CA ALA A 21 -0.61 -8.02 -12.09
C ALA A 21 -1.51 -6.80 -11.89
N ARG A 22 -2.62 -6.96 -11.19
CA ARG A 22 -3.55 -5.86 -10.90
C ARG A 22 -2.94 -4.83 -9.96
N ILE A 23 -2.18 -5.26 -8.97
CA ILE A 23 -1.50 -4.37 -8.04
C ILE A 23 -0.43 -3.56 -8.77
N THR A 24 0.36 -4.20 -9.61
CA THR A 24 1.36 -3.50 -10.43
C THR A 24 0.71 -2.44 -11.31
N LYS A 25 -0.40 -2.79 -11.96
CA LYS A 25 -1.15 -1.85 -12.78
C LYS A 25 -1.69 -0.68 -11.96
N ALA A 26 -2.25 -0.95 -10.78
CA ALA A 26 -2.79 0.09 -9.92
C ALA A 26 -1.70 1.05 -9.42
N ILE A 27 -0.53 0.52 -9.09
CA ILE A 27 0.62 1.35 -8.69
C ILE A 27 1.00 2.29 -9.84
N ASN A 28 1.12 1.75 -11.06
CA ASN A 28 1.51 2.55 -12.22
C ASN A 28 0.45 3.59 -12.60
N GLU A 29 -0.82 3.23 -12.56
CA GLU A 29 -1.90 4.11 -13.00
C GLU A 29 -2.33 5.12 -11.95
N ARG A 30 -2.23 4.79 -10.66
CA ARG A 30 -2.75 5.62 -9.57
C ARG A 30 -1.68 6.21 -8.67
N LEU A 31 -0.77 5.39 -8.16
CA LEU A 31 0.20 5.86 -7.17
C LEU A 31 1.31 6.70 -7.79
N ILE A 32 1.76 6.36 -8.97
CA ILE A 32 2.77 7.14 -9.69
C ILE A 32 2.16 8.43 -10.23
N THR A 33 0.91 8.36 -10.68
CA THR A 33 0.24 9.49 -11.33
C THR A 33 -0.24 10.55 -10.32
N ASP A 34 -1.05 10.14 -9.35
CA ASP A 34 -1.60 11.06 -8.35
C ASP A 34 -1.96 10.32 -7.06
N PRO A 35 -0.96 10.08 -6.18
CA PRO A 35 -1.18 9.30 -4.97
C PRO A 35 -2.11 9.97 -3.96
N ILE A 36 -2.26 11.29 -4.02
CA ILE A 36 -3.15 12.01 -3.11
C ILE A 36 -4.60 11.90 -3.56
N LYS A 37 -4.84 12.04 -4.86
CA LYS A 37 -6.19 12.00 -5.41
C LYS A 37 -6.83 10.61 -5.29
N PHE A 38 -6.08 9.56 -5.61
CA PHE A 38 -6.64 8.21 -5.74
C PHE A 38 -6.78 7.46 -4.43
N GLY A 39 -5.98 7.77 -3.43
CA GLY A 39 -6.03 7.05 -2.17
C GLY A 39 -6.91 7.73 -1.13
N LYS A 40 -7.50 6.93 -0.24
CA LYS A 40 -8.26 7.46 0.90
C LYS A 40 -7.38 7.46 2.14
N PRO A 41 -7.38 8.57 2.90
CA PRO A 41 -6.61 8.63 4.14
C PRO A 41 -7.20 7.68 5.19
N LEU A 42 -6.30 7.11 5.99
CA LEU A 42 -6.67 6.21 7.09
C LEU A 42 -6.66 6.97 8.41
N ARG A 43 -7.26 6.36 9.44
CA ARG A 43 -7.42 6.95 10.76
C ARG A 43 -6.76 6.07 11.84
N GLY A 44 -6.76 6.57 13.08
CA GLY A 44 -6.23 5.83 14.22
C GLY A 44 -4.73 5.59 14.11
N ARG A 45 -4.30 4.36 14.34
CA ARG A 45 -2.89 3.98 14.28
C ARG A 45 -2.29 4.11 12.89
N LEU A 46 -3.12 4.15 11.86
CA LEU A 46 -2.67 4.29 10.49
C LEU A 46 -2.81 5.73 9.96
N LYS A 47 -3.01 6.68 10.87
CA LYS A 47 -3.06 8.09 10.49
C LYS A 47 -1.78 8.48 9.77
N GLY A 48 -1.91 9.22 8.68
CA GLY A 48 -0.79 9.59 7.81
C GLY A 48 -0.57 8.62 6.66
N TYR A 49 -1.23 7.47 6.71
CA TYR A 49 -1.21 6.50 5.61
C TYR A 49 -2.49 6.59 4.80
N ARG A 50 -2.43 6.04 3.61
CA ARG A 50 -3.55 6.00 2.66
C ARG A 50 -3.72 4.59 2.13
N ARG A 51 -4.89 4.31 1.54
CA ARG A 51 -5.14 3.04 0.88
C ARG A 51 -5.71 3.23 -0.51
N ILE A 52 -5.40 2.30 -1.40
CA ILE A 52 -6.16 2.11 -2.63
C ILE A 52 -6.72 0.70 -2.68
N ARG A 53 -7.86 0.57 -3.31
CA ARG A 53 -8.53 -0.71 -3.53
C ARG A 53 -8.07 -1.33 -4.84
N VAL A 54 -7.76 -2.63 -4.78
CA VAL A 54 -7.47 -3.44 -5.96
C VAL A 54 -8.24 -4.75 -5.80
N SER A 55 -9.46 -4.82 -6.35
CA SER A 55 -10.37 -5.93 -6.12
C SER A 55 -10.64 -6.09 -4.61
N ASP A 56 -10.45 -7.28 -4.05
CA ASP A 56 -10.59 -7.52 -2.61
C ASP A 56 -9.30 -7.24 -1.83
N TYR A 57 -8.33 -6.64 -2.48
CA TYR A 57 -7.03 -6.34 -1.87
C TYR A 57 -6.89 -4.84 -1.65
N ARG A 58 -5.96 -4.49 -0.77
CA ARG A 58 -5.66 -3.09 -0.43
C ARG A 58 -4.17 -2.88 -0.46
N ILE A 59 -3.76 -1.72 -0.96
CA ILE A 59 -2.37 -1.25 -0.86
C ILE A 59 -2.35 -0.12 0.16
N ILE A 60 -1.52 -0.25 1.19
CA ILE A 60 -1.34 0.76 2.23
C ILE A 60 -0.03 1.50 1.95
N TYR A 61 -0.10 2.82 1.86
CA TYR A 61 1.04 3.64 1.49
C TYR A 61 0.98 5.00 2.17
N THR A 62 2.08 5.72 2.15
CA THR A 62 2.13 7.11 2.60
C THR A 62 2.87 7.96 1.59
N VAL A 63 2.62 9.26 1.61
CA VAL A 63 3.22 10.21 0.68
C VAL A 63 3.98 11.26 1.48
N ASN A 64 5.26 11.44 1.16
CA ASN A 64 6.04 12.56 1.67
C ASN A 64 5.78 13.75 0.73
N ILE A 65 4.96 14.69 1.19
CA ILE A 65 4.53 15.83 0.37
C ILE A 65 5.70 16.75 0.03
N VAL A 66 6.63 16.94 0.96
CA VAL A 66 7.78 17.83 0.77
C VAL A 66 8.71 17.31 -0.32
N LYS A 67 9.03 16.01 -0.26
CA LYS A 67 9.92 15.36 -1.24
C LYS A 67 9.16 14.75 -2.40
N TYR A 68 7.85 14.73 -2.32
CA TYR A 68 6.96 14.10 -3.29
C TYR A 68 7.32 12.64 -3.58
N LYS A 69 7.52 11.88 -2.50
CA LYS A 69 7.86 10.46 -2.57
C LYS A 69 6.75 9.60 -1.99
N VAL A 70 6.48 8.48 -2.63
CA VAL A 70 5.49 7.51 -2.19
C VAL A 70 6.20 6.30 -1.59
N PHE A 71 5.80 5.92 -0.39
CA PHE A 71 6.30 4.74 0.30
C PHE A 71 5.17 3.71 0.42
N VAL A 72 5.33 2.56 -0.23
CA VAL A 72 4.38 1.45 -0.16
C VAL A 72 4.74 0.58 1.02
N ALA A 73 3.89 0.57 2.05
CA ALA A 73 4.15 -0.14 3.29
C ALA A 73 3.79 -1.63 3.20
N THR A 74 2.60 -1.93 2.73
CA THR A 74 2.12 -3.32 2.65
C THR A 74 0.96 -3.43 1.67
N ALA A 75 0.65 -4.66 1.28
CA ALA A 75 -0.55 -4.98 0.50
C ALA A 75 -1.08 -6.32 0.96
N GLY A 76 -2.39 -6.49 0.93
CA GLY A 76 -3.00 -7.74 1.34
C GLY A 76 -4.50 -7.71 1.18
N HIS A 77 -5.14 -8.84 1.52
CA HIS A 77 -6.58 -8.97 1.46
C HIS A 77 -7.26 -7.99 2.43
N ARG A 78 -8.42 -7.46 2.03
CA ARG A 78 -9.16 -6.46 2.82
C ARG A 78 -9.46 -6.88 4.26
N ASP A 79 -9.61 -8.18 4.51
CA ASP A 79 -9.98 -8.68 5.83
C ASP A 79 -8.81 -8.68 6.83
N THR A 80 -7.58 -8.67 6.34
CA THR A 80 -6.39 -8.82 7.19
C THR A 80 -5.37 -7.71 7.04
N THR A 81 -5.42 -6.96 5.95
CA THR A 81 -4.35 -6.01 5.61
C THR A 81 -4.17 -4.88 6.63
N TYR A 82 -5.26 -4.41 7.25
CA TYR A 82 -5.17 -3.32 8.21
C TYR A 82 -4.48 -3.75 9.51
N GLU A 83 -4.80 -4.94 10.02
CA GLU A 83 -4.12 -5.48 11.19
C GLU A 83 -2.66 -5.78 10.89
N LYS A 84 -2.39 -6.31 9.71
CA LYS A 84 -1.04 -6.56 9.24
C LYS A 84 -0.25 -5.27 9.09
N ALA A 85 -0.85 -4.21 8.57
CA ALA A 85 -0.22 -2.90 8.45
C ALA A 85 0.17 -2.33 9.82
N LYS A 86 -0.73 -2.41 10.79
CA LYS A 86 -0.45 -1.96 12.16
C LYS A 86 0.76 -2.70 12.75
N SER A 87 0.82 -4.02 12.58
CA SER A 87 1.92 -4.83 13.06
C SER A 87 3.23 -4.50 12.35
N THR A 88 3.18 -4.35 11.03
CA THR A 88 4.35 -4.02 10.21
C THR A 88 4.92 -2.66 10.57
N LEU A 89 4.05 -1.66 10.74
CA LEU A 89 4.48 -0.29 11.04
C LEU A 89 5.06 -0.14 12.44
N ASN A 90 4.64 -0.98 13.38
CA ASN A 90 5.23 -0.99 14.72
C ASN A 90 6.68 -1.47 14.72
N LYS A 91 7.12 -2.13 13.66
CA LYS A 91 8.50 -2.64 13.52
C LYS A 91 9.39 -1.70 12.72
N LEU A 92 8.79 -0.69 12.12
CA LEU A 92 9.52 0.30 11.36
C LEU A 92 9.93 1.48 12.24
#